data_32fdfd1f752a20580eccad665efcd7e5
#
_entry.id   32fdfd1f752a20580eccad665efcd7e5
#
_cell.length_a   1.000
_cell.length_b   1.000
_cell.length_c   1.000
_cell.angle_alpha   90.00
_cell.angle_beta   90.00
_cell.angle_gamma   90.00
#
_symmetry.space_group_name_H-M   'P 1'
#
loop_
_entity.id
_entity.type
_entity.pdbx_description
1 polymer ?
#
loop_
_entity_poly.entity_id
_entity_poly.type
_entity_poly.pdbx_seq_one_letter_code
_entity_poly.pdbx_strand_id
1 'polypeptide(L)'
;MSQFPSIMSLHLRYRLRIAEMNCDINVLRIFDDYLNELRGKRNEPHVTAKIEEFSKRFIGVRKEIDELRDAMHIVKMELAALSRENKALDAGAYKIQNLEELKEKYFVFRKSFEKLKDEFISFESEWLQ
;
A
#
# COMPACT_ATOMS: atom_id res chain seq x y z
N MET A 1 -32.59 0.05 -6.61
CA MET A 1 -31.30 -0.53 -6.21
C MET A 1 -30.24 0.55 -6.25
N SER A 2 -29.54 0.78 -5.18
CA SER A 2 -28.50 1.80 -5.13
C SER A 2 -27.30 1.37 -5.94
N GLN A 3 -26.72 2.32 -6.71
CA GLN A 3 -25.49 2.08 -7.45
C GLN A 3 -24.24 2.24 -6.57
N PHE A 4 -24.43 2.73 -5.35
CA PHE A 4 -23.34 3.00 -4.43
C PHE A 4 -23.33 1.96 -3.32
N PRO A 5 -22.15 1.54 -2.85
CA PRO A 5 -22.06 0.63 -1.72
C PRO A 5 -22.58 1.31 -0.46
N SER A 6 -23.05 0.52 0.48
CA SER A 6 -23.46 1.02 1.78
C SER A 6 -22.26 1.59 2.54
N ILE A 7 -22.55 2.43 3.54
CA ILE A 7 -21.51 2.98 4.41
C ILE A 7 -20.76 1.85 5.13
N MET A 8 -21.50 0.85 5.62
CA MET A 8 -20.88 -0.30 6.30
C MET A 8 -19.96 -1.08 5.36
N SER A 9 -20.40 -1.28 4.12
CA SER A 9 -19.59 -1.99 3.13
C SER A 9 -18.33 -1.23 2.79
N LEU A 10 -18.40 0.09 2.60
CA LEU A 10 -17.22 0.91 2.35
C LEU A 10 -16.28 0.92 3.55
N HIS A 11 -16.83 1.04 4.75
CA HIS A 11 -16.01 1.02 5.97
C HIS A 11 -15.19 -0.28 6.04
N LEU A 12 -15.83 -1.42 5.75
CA LEU A 12 -15.14 -2.70 5.71
C LEU A 12 -14.02 -2.69 4.65
N ARG A 13 -14.30 -2.20 3.45
CA ARG A 13 -13.30 -2.16 2.38
C ARG A 13 -12.08 -1.32 2.75
N TYR A 14 -12.31 -0.17 3.38
CA TYR A 14 -11.20 0.69 3.80
C TYR A 14 -10.38 0.06 4.91
N ARG A 15 -11.03 -0.64 5.83
CA ARG A 15 -10.31 -1.42 6.85
C ARG A 15 -9.41 -2.48 6.23
N LEU A 16 -9.93 -3.19 5.23
CA LEU A 16 -9.16 -4.23 4.55
C LEU A 16 -7.99 -3.66 3.76
N ARG A 17 -8.20 -2.53 3.08
CA ARG A 17 -7.12 -1.87 2.33
C ARG A 17 -6.01 -1.38 3.27
N ILE A 18 -6.37 -0.81 4.41
CA ILE A 18 -5.41 -0.38 5.42
C ILE A 18 -4.63 -1.59 5.95
N ALA A 19 -5.31 -2.70 6.23
CA ALA A 19 -4.67 -3.92 6.70
C ALA A 19 -3.68 -4.46 5.65
N GLU A 20 -4.05 -4.42 4.38
CA GLU A 20 -3.17 -4.85 3.30
C GLU A 20 -1.93 -3.96 3.20
N MET A 21 -2.09 -2.65 3.35
CA MET A 21 -0.95 -1.73 3.33
C MET A 21 -0.02 -1.94 4.52
N ASN A 22 -0.57 -2.30 5.67
CA ASN A 22 0.26 -2.68 6.82
C ASN A 22 1.07 -3.94 6.54
N CYS A 23 0.49 -4.90 5.81
CA CYS A 23 1.22 -6.07 5.34
C CYS A 23 2.33 -5.68 4.36
N ASP A 24 2.07 -4.73 3.48
CA ASP A 24 3.08 -4.23 2.53
C ASP A 24 4.28 -3.63 3.25
N ILE A 25 4.04 -2.92 4.35
CA ILE A 25 5.12 -2.37 5.19
C ILE A 25 5.99 -3.51 5.73
N ASN A 26 5.37 -4.60 6.19
CA ASN A 26 6.10 -5.77 6.67
C ASN A 26 6.93 -6.41 5.56
N VAL A 27 6.39 -6.50 4.35
CA VAL A 27 7.11 -7.04 3.20
C VAL A 27 8.34 -6.18 2.89
N LEU A 28 8.18 -4.86 2.89
CA LEU A 28 9.31 -3.94 2.66
C LEU A 28 10.39 -4.11 3.72
N ARG A 29 10.00 -4.29 4.98
CA ARG A 29 10.97 -4.51 6.06
C ARG A 29 11.76 -5.79 5.84
N ILE A 30 11.08 -6.85 5.42
CA ILE A 30 11.74 -8.12 5.10
C ILE A 30 12.75 -7.93 3.96
N PHE A 31 12.35 -7.21 2.92
CA PHE A 31 13.22 -6.93 1.79
C PHE A 31 14.42 -6.08 2.20
N ASP A 32 14.22 -5.06 3.04
CA ASP A 32 15.32 -4.23 3.55
C ASP A 32 16.30 -5.04 4.39
N ASP A 33 15.79 -5.91 5.25
CA ASP A 33 16.64 -6.78 6.06
C ASP A 33 17.50 -7.66 5.18
N TYR A 34 16.92 -8.19 4.11
CA TYR A 34 17.64 -9.00 3.15
C TYR A 34 18.73 -8.19 2.41
N LEU A 35 18.41 -6.96 1.99
CA LEU A 35 19.39 -6.09 1.36
C LEU A 35 20.57 -5.79 2.30
N ASN A 36 20.29 -5.59 3.58
CA ASN A 36 21.35 -5.32 4.56
C ASN A 36 22.25 -6.54 4.76
N GLU A 37 21.69 -7.74 4.79
CA GLU A 37 22.47 -8.97 4.82
C GLU A 37 23.34 -9.08 3.58
N LEU A 38 22.79 -8.79 2.43
CA LEU A 38 23.50 -8.88 1.16
C LEU A 38 24.67 -7.91 1.10
N ARG A 39 24.49 -6.69 1.62
CA ARG A 39 25.57 -5.71 1.72
C ARG A 39 26.77 -6.22 2.48
N GLY A 40 26.52 -7.02 3.51
CA GLY A 40 27.58 -7.61 4.33
C GLY A 40 28.30 -8.80 3.68
N LYS A 41 27.71 -9.40 2.66
CA LYS A 41 28.21 -10.65 2.06
C LYS A 41 28.72 -10.49 0.63
N ARG A 42 28.32 -9.44 -0.08
CA ARG A 42 28.63 -9.25 -1.49
C ARG A 42 29.14 -7.83 -1.70
N ASN A 43 30.20 -7.71 -2.47
CA ASN A 43 30.82 -6.41 -2.75
C ASN A 43 31.07 -6.15 -4.24
N GLU A 44 30.55 -6.99 -5.12
CA GLU A 44 30.67 -6.77 -6.54
C GLU A 44 29.96 -5.46 -6.92
N PRO A 45 30.60 -4.60 -7.75
CA PRO A 45 30.01 -3.29 -8.06
C PRO A 45 28.61 -3.33 -8.63
N HIS A 46 28.31 -4.30 -9.49
CA HIS A 46 26.97 -4.40 -10.09
C HIS A 46 25.90 -4.86 -9.09
N VAL A 47 26.27 -5.70 -8.13
CA VAL A 47 25.36 -6.11 -7.04
C VAL A 47 25.12 -4.93 -6.11
N THR A 48 26.17 -4.22 -5.74
CA THR A 48 26.07 -3.03 -4.89
C THR A 48 25.16 -1.97 -5.53
N ALA A 49 25.29 -1.75 -6.83
CA ALA A 49 24.45 -0.79 -7.55
C ALA A 49 22.97 -1.18 -7.49
N LYS A 50 22.68 -2.47 -7.65
CA LYS A 50 21.29 -2.97 -7.56
C LYS A 50 20.73 -2.85 -6.15
N ILE A 51 21.54 -3.14 -5.14
CA ILE A 51 21.12 -2.99 -3.74
C ILE A 51 20.73 -1.53 -3.48
N GLU A 52 21.54 -0.57 -3.92
CA GLU A 52 21.23 0.85 -3.71
C GLU A 52 20.00 1.28 -4.49
N GLU A 53 19.81 0.77 -5.70
CA GLU A 53 18.62 1.05 -6.51
C GLU A 53 17.35 0.60 -5.79
N PHE A 54 17.32 -0.65 -5.32
CA PHE A 54 16.15 -1.18 -4.60
C PHE A 54 15.93 -0.46 -3.28
N SER A 55 16.99 -0.15 -2.55
CA SER A 55 16.90 0.57 -1.28
C SER A 55 16.19 1.91 -1.47
N LYS A 56 16.55 2.67 -2.49
CA LYS A 56 15.91 3.95 -2.80
C LYS A 56 14.44 3.77 -3.19
N ARG A 57 14.15 2.73 -3.98
CA ARG A 57 12.77 2.44 -4.37
C ARG A 57 11.91 2.09 -3.17
N PHE A 58 12.44 1.33 -2.22
CA PHE A 58 11.71 0.96 -1.00
C PHE A 58 11.39 2.17 -0.13
N ILE A 59 12.32 3.11 -0.03
CA ILE A 59 12.09 4.35 0.71
C ILE A 59 10.94 5.13 0.09
N GLY A 60 10.94 5.27 -1.24
CA GLY A 60 9.86 5.97 -1.96
C GLY A 60 8.51 5.30 -1.82
N VAL A 61 8.49 3.97 -1.91
CA VAL A 61 7.26 3.18 -1.77
C VAL A 61 6.73 3.27 -0.34
N ARG A 62 7.59 3.24 0.67
CA ARG A 62 7.18 3.38 2.07
C ARG A 62 6.50 4.72 2.29
N LYS A 63 7.04 5.79 1.71
CA LYS A 63 6.43 7.11 1.80
C LYS A 63 5.05 7.12 1.15
N GLU A 64 4.93 6.50 -0.02
CA GLU A 64 3.65 6.39 -0.73
C GLU A 64 2.62 5.63 0.10
N ILE A 65 3.03 4.52 0.72
CA ILE A 65 2.15 3.75 1.62
C ILE A 65 1.66 4.63 2.76
N ASP A 66 2.56 5.36 3.42
CA ASP A 66 2.20 6.20 4.54
C ASP A 66 1.17 7.27 4.13
N GLU A 67 1.37 7.91 2.98
CA GLU A 67 0.45 8.93 2.46
C GLU A 67 -0.93 8.34 2.14
N LEU A 68 -0.97 7.21 1.43
CA LEU A 68 -2.23 6.56 1.09
C LEU A 68 -2.96 6.05 2.33
N ARG A 69 -2.22 5.45 3.25
CA ARG A 69 -2.80 4.92 4.48
C ARG A 69 -3.41 6.02 5.33
N ASP A 70 -2.73 7.16 5.45
CA ASP A 70 -3.25 8.30 6.19
C ASP A 70 -4.55 8.81 5.57
N ALA A 71 -4.59 8.94 4.23
CA ALA A 71 -5.80 9.36 3.53
C ALA A 71 -6.95 8.37 3.75
N MET A 72 -6.65 7.08 3.72
CA MET A 72 -7.65 6.04 3.96
C MET A 72 -8.16 6.01 5.39
N HIS A 73 -7.31 6.32 6.37
CA HIS A 73 -7.74 6.44 7.75
C HIS A 73 -8.75 7.56 7.94
N ILE A 74 -8.53 8.70 7.29
CA ILE A 74 -9.46 9.83 7.37
C ILE A 74 -10.83 9.41 6.83
N VAL A 75 -10.85 8.77 5.66
CA VAL A 75 -12.12 8.30 5.07
C VAL A 75 -12.79 7.27 5.98
N LYS A 76 -12.01 6.33 6.52
CA LYS A 76 -12.54 5.33 7.44
C LYS A 76 -13.22 5.97 8.65
N MET A 77 -12.60 7.00 9.22
CA MET A 77 -13.17 7.71 10.37
C MET A 77 -14.44 8.45 10.00
N GLU A 78 -14.49 9.07 8.82
CA GLU A 78 -15.69 9.73 8.33
C GLU A 78 -16.84 8.74 8.15
N LEU A 79 -16.55 7.58 7.57
CA LEU A 79 -17.55 6.53 7.39
C LEU A 79 -18.05 5.99 8.72
N ALA A 80 -17.17 5.82 9.70
CA ALA A 80 -17.54 5.37 11.04
C ALA A 80 -18.45 6.39 11.72
N ALA A 81 -18.17 7.67 11.58
CA ALA A 81 -18.99 8.73 12.15
C ALA A 81 -20.38 8.74 11.52
N LEU A 82 -20.48 8.61 10.20
CA LEU A 82 -21.76 8.54 9.51
C LEU A 82 -22.59 7.32 9.96
N SER A 83 -21.93 6.20 10.15
CA SER A 83 -22.57 4.98 10.61
C SER A 83 -23.13 5.14 12.03
N ARG A 84 -22.35 5.76 12.92
CA ARG A 84 -22.80 6.02 14.30
C ARG A 84 -23.98 6.97 14.38
N GLU A 85 -24.02 7.94 13.48
CA GLU A 85 -25.11 8.90 13.41
C GLU A 85 -26.37 8.29 12.79
N ASN A 86 -26.26 7.09 12.28
CA ASN A 86 -27.37 6.38 11.63
C ASN A 86 -28.02 7.21 10.52
N LYS A 87 -27.19 7.95 9.79
CA LYS A 87 -27.68 8.92 8.80
C LYS A 87 -28.12 8.26 7.52
N ALA A 88 -27.24 7.64 6.78
CA ALA A 88 -27.57 7.02 5.52
C ALA A 88 -26.85 5.70 5.40
N LEU A 89 -27.46 4.80 4.64
CA LEU A 89 -26.90 3.51 4.33
C LEU A 89 -26.07 3.55 3.04
N ASP A 90 -26.17 4.67 2.32
CA ASP A 90 -25.59 4.84 1.00
C ASP A 90 -24.59 6.00 1.02
N ALA A 91 -23.31 5.69 0.77
CA ALA A 91 -22.26 6.69 0.75
C ALA A 91 -22.44 7.74 -0.34
N GLY A 92 -23.21 7.44 -1.38
CA GLY A 92 -23.51 8.40 -2.45
C GLY A 92 -24.34 9.58 -1.98
N ALA A 93 -25.08 9.44 -0.86
CA ALA A 93 -25.85 10.51 -0.27
C ALA A 93 -24.96 11.51 0.47
N TYR A 94 -23.72 11.15 0.76
CA TYR A 94 -22.76 12.00 1.47
C TYR A 94 -21.57 12.27 0.57
N LYS A 95 -21.18 13.52 0.50
CA LYS A 95 -20.03 13.91 -0.29
C LYS A 95 -18.75 13.67 0.50
N ILE A 96 -18.34 12.41 0.61
CA ILE A 96 -17.03 12.10 1.10
C ILE A 96 -16.08 12.37 -0.08
N GLN A 97 -15.26 13.40 0.08
CA GLN A 97 -14.43 13.89 -1.02
C GLN A 97 -13.39 12.85 -1.40
N ASN A 98 -13.14 12.76 -2.70
CA ASN A 98 -12.03 12.00 -3.28
C ASN A 98 -12.12 10.48 -3.13
N LEU A 99 -13.32 9.93 -2.91
CA LEU A 99 -13.48 8.46 -2.82
C LEU A 99 -12.99 7.77 -4.10
N GLU A 100 -13.43 8.24 -5.26
CA GLU A 100 -13.03 7.64 -6.54
C GLU A 100 -11.55 7.84 -6.81
N GLU A 101 -11.03 9.03 -6.54
CA GLU A 101 -9.63 9.34 -6.72
C GLU A 101 -8.76 8.47 -5.82
N LEU A 102 -9.15 8.31 -4.57
CA LEU A 102 -8.39 7.50 -3.61
C LEU A 102 -8.42 6.02 -3.98
N LYS A 103 -9.57 5.53 -4.45
CA LYS A 103 -9.71 4.17 -4.94
C LYS A 103 -8.77 3.92 -6.11
N GLU A 104 -8.72 4.85 -7.08
CA GLU A 104 -7.83 4.77 -8.22
C GLU A 104 -6.36 4.73 -7.79
N LYS A 105 -5.97 5.63 -6.90
CA LYS A 105 -4.61 5.69 -6.38
C LYS A 105 -4.22 4.37 -5.70
N TYR A 106 -5.14 3.79 -4.95
CA TYR A 106 -4.88 2.51 -4.29
C TYR A 106 -4.65 1.40 -5.30
N PHE A 107 -5.47 1.29 -6.34
CA PHE A 107 -5.31 0.24 -7.34
C PHE A 107 -4.05 0.42 -8.17
N VAL A 108 -3.71 1.66 -8.52
CA VAL A 108 -2.45 1.94 -9.22
C VAL A 108 -1.26 1.54 -8.33
N PHE A 109 -1.31 1.93 -7.06
CA PHE A 109 -0.28 1.54 -6.09
C PHE A 109 -0.17 0.01 -6.00
N ARG A 110 -1.29 -0.69 -5.91
CA ARG A 110 -1.29 -2.15 -5.78
C ARG A 110 -0.56 -2.83 -6.94
N LYS A 111 -0.83 -2.39 -8.16
CA LYS A 111 -0.15 -2.92 -9.34
C LYS A 111 1.35 -2.63 -9.32
N SER A 112 1.71 -1.42 -8.95
CA SER A 112 3.10 -1.00 -8.87
C SER A 112 3.86 -1.79 -7.80
N PHE A 113 3.23 -2.03 -6.66
CA PHE A 113 3.85 -2.77 -5.56
C PHE A 113 4.05 -4.25 -5.92
N GLU A 114 3.07 -4.87 -6.57
CA GLU A 114 3.22 -6.26 -7.03
C GLU A 114 4.37 -6.38 -8.03
N LYS A 115 4.49 -5.41 -8.93
CA LYS A 115 5.59 -5.38 -9.88
C LYS A 115 6.95 -5.25 -9.18
N LEU A 116 7.03 -4.38 -8.17
CA LEU A 116 8.25 -4.21 -7.38
C LEU A 116 8.65 -5.51 -6.68
N LYS A 117 7.68 -6.20 -6.08
CA LYS A 117 7.94 -7.49 -5.44
C LYS A 117 8.50 -8.51 -6.44
N ASP A 118 7.89 -8.60 -7.61
CA ASP A 118 8.33 -9.53 -8.65
C ASP A 118 9.75 -9.21 -9.13
N GLU A 119 10.04 -7.93 -9.32
CA GLU A 119 11.38 -7.48 -9.72
C GLU A 119 12.42 -7.82 -8.66
N PHE A 120 12.07 -7.62 -7.38
CA PHE A 120 12.98 -7.91 -6.28
C PHE A 120 13.24 -9.42 -6.15
N ILE A 121 12.21 -10.23 -6.27
CA ILE A 121 12.35 -11.70 -6.22
C ILE A 121 13.18 -12.19 -7.42
N SER A 122 13.01 -11.60 -8.59
CA SER A 122 13.81 -11.93 -9.77
C SER A 122 15.29 -11.58 -9.53
N PHE A 123 15.55 -10.44 -8.94
CA PHE A 123 16.90 -10.04 -8.56
C PHE A 123 17.53 -11.05 -7.60
N GLU A 124 16.79 -11.43 -6.56
CA GLU A 124 17.24 -12.42 -5.59
C GLU A 124 17.59 -13.75 -6.28
N SER A 125 16.68 -14.23 -7.13
CA SER A 125 16.88 -15.51 -7.83
C SER A 125 18.07 -15.49 -8.80
N GLU A 126 18.32 -14.35 -9.42
CA GLU A 126 19.40 -14.21 -10.41
C GLU A 126 20.76 -14.18 -9.75
N TRP A 127 20.92 -13.50 -8.61
CA TRP A 127 22.21 -13.21 -8.03
C TRP A 127 22.59 -14.07 -6.83
N LEU A 128 21.64 -14.83 -6.28
CA LEU A 128 21.82 -15.45 -4.95
C LEU A 128 21.59 -16.95 -4.92
N GLN A 129 21.64 -17.57 -6.04
CA GLN A 129 21.62 -19.03 -6.10
C GLN A 129 22.94 -19.64 -5.69
#